data_c9eaa11837b1577b7bdfa7656ceeb2b8
#
_entry.id   c9eaa11837b1577b7bdfa7656ceeb2b8
#
_cell.length_a   1.000
_cell.length_b   1.000
_cell.length_c   1.000
_cell.angle_alpha   90.00
_cell.angle_beta   90.00
_cell.angle_gamma   90.00
#
_symmetry.space_group_name_H-M   'P 1'
#
loop_
_entity.id
_entity.type
_entity.pdbx_description
1 polymer ?
#
loop_
_entity_poly.entity_id
_entity_poly.type
_entity_poly.pdbx_seq_one_letter_code
_entity_poly.pdbx_strand_id
1 'polypeptide(L)'
;MTDVPVSRIRNFSIIAHIDHGKSTLADRMLQVTGTVEERKMKEQFLDNLDLERERGITIKLQAARMNYTAKDGQHYVLNLIDTPGHVDFSYEVSRSLAACEGALLVVDASQGVEAQTLANVYLALENNLEIIPVLNKIDLPGAEPERVAEEIEEIVGLDCSGIIKASAKEGIGIDEILESIVHLVPPPQDTTNQPLRALIFDSYYDAYRGVVVYFRVMDGTVKKGDRVLLMASGKEYEIDELGVLSPHQIQVNELHAGEVGYFAAAIKTVEDARVGDTITLAQKPASEPLPGYKEAKPMVFCGLFPTDSDQYESLRDALNKLKLNDAALNFEPETSTAMGFGFRCGFLGLLHMEIVQERLEREYDLDLITTAPSVVYQVTTTDEEVLEIDNPSQLPPPQKRIKIEEPYVKVEILTPETYVGALMDLCQSRRGEFKDMRYFTQTRTALIYELPLAEIVTDFFDQLKSRTRGYASMEYHLIGYRENELVKLDIMVNGDGVDALAMIVHRDKAYNVGRALTEKLKELIPRHQFKVPIQAAIGAKIIASEHIPALRKDVLAKCYGGDITRKKKLLEKQAKGKKRMKSIGTVDVPQEAFMAVLRLNNES
;
A
#
# COMPACT_ATOMS: atom_id res chain seq x y z
N MET A 1 11.28 -14.76 -34.16
CA MET A 1 10.56 -13.50 -34.03
C MET A 1 11.13 -12.57 -35.07
N THR A 2 10.33 -11.90 -35.86
CA THR A 2 10.77 -10.92 -36.87
C THR A 2 11.42 -9.75 -36.14
N ASP A 3 12.67 -9.38 -36.55
CA ASP A 3 13.33 -8.16 -36.09
C ASP A 3 12.47 -6.96 -36.43
N VAL A 4 11.74 -6.47 -35.44
CA VAL A 4 10.94 -5.24 -35.58
C VAL A 4 11.88 -4.07 -35.32
N PRO A 5 12.02 -3.11 -36.24
CA PRO A 5 12.90 -1.96 -36.03
C PRO A 5 12.43 -1.12 -34.82
N VAL A 6 13.37 -0.52 -34.11
CA VAL A 6 13.11 0.31 -32.90
C VAL A 6 12.02 1.35 -33.15
N SER A 7 11.96 1.91 -34.36
CA SER A 7 10.92 2.88 -34.76
C SER A 7 9.48 2.35 -34.69
N ARG A 8 9.30 1.04 -34.61
CA ARG A 8 8.00 0.37 -34.51
C ARG A 8 7.73 -0.25 -33.13
N ILE A 9 8.51 0.09 -32.14
CA ILE A 9 8.28 -0.27 -30.73
C ILE A 9 7.50 0.86 -30.07
N ARG A 10 6.54 0.53 -29.21
CA ARG A 10 5.81 1.47 -28.36
C ARG A 10 5.76 0.92 -26.95
N ASN A 11 6.37 1.65 -26.01
CA ASN A 11 6.32 1.30 -24.59
C ASN A 11 5.37 2.27 -23.90
N PHE A 12 4.33 1.74 -23.30
CA PHE A 12 3.30 2.55 -22.67
C PHE A 12 2.76 1.88 -21.41
N SER A 13 2.17 2.70 -20.56
CA SER A 13 1.47 2.28 -19.36
C SER A 13 0.01 2.72 -19.39
N ILE A 14 -0.83 2.13 -18.54
CA ILE A 14 -2.19 2.58 -18.30
C ILE A 14 -2.27 3.19 -16.92
N ILE A 15 -2.57 4.49 -16.85
CA ILE A 15 -2.82 5.22 -15.61
C ILE A 15 -4.31 5.45 -15.46
N ALA A 16 -4.85 5.10 -14.30
CA ALA A 16 -6.27 5.22 -14.01
C ALA A 16 -6.49 5.28 -12.50
N HIS A 17 -7.63 5.83 -12.09
CA HIS A 17 -8.13 5.63 -10.74
C HIS A 17 -8.63 4.19 -10.54
N ILE A 18 -8.75 3.76 -9.28
CA ILE A 18 -9.36 2.47 -8.92
C ILE A 18 -10.77 2.40 -9.55
N ASP A 19 -11.15 1.24 -10.04
CA ASP A 19 -12.44 0.97 -10.69
C ASP A 19 -12.72 1.74 -11.99
N HIS A 20 -11.79 2.54 -12.56
CA HIS A 20 -11.99 3.17 -13.88
C HIS A 20 -11.86 2.19 -15.07
N GLY A 21 -11.55 0.92 -14.81
CA GLY A 21 -11.54 -0.16 -15.79
C GLY A 21 -10.20 -0.42 -16.47
N LYS A 22 -9.10 -0.10 -15.78
CA LYS A 22 -7.72 -0.33 -16.24
C LYS A 22 -7.47 -1.78 -16.68
N SER A 23 -7.68 -2.75 -15.77
CA SER A 23 -7.42 -4.18 -16.03
C SER A 23 -8.34 -4.72 -17.12
N THR A 24 -9.62 -4.29 -17.17
CA THR A 24 -10.55 -4.66 -18.24
C THR A 24 -10.09 -4.14 -19.61
N LEU A 25 -9.54 -2.91 -19.66
CA LEU A 25 -9.00 -2.35 -20.90
C LEU A 25 -7.76 -3.13 -21.35
N ALA A 26 -6.84 -3.44 -20.45
CA ALA A 26 -5.67 -4.26 -20.73
C ALA A 26 -6.06 -5.64 -21.28
N ASP A 27 -7.06 -6.30 -20.69
CA ASP A 27 -7.61 -7.58 -21.18
C ASP A 27 -8.12 -7.48 -22.63
N ARG A 28 -8.87 -6.42 -22.94
CA ARG A 28 -9.37 -6.22 -24.30
C ARG A 28 -8.26 -5.98 -25.32
N MET A 29 -7.23 -5.23 -24.95
CA MET A 29 -6.06 -5.03 -25.81
C MET A 29 -5.33 -6.35 -26.07
N LEU A 30 -5.14 -7.19 -25.06
CA LEU A 30 -4.53 -8.52 -25.21
C LEU A 30 -5.38 -9.44 -26.12
N GLN A 31 -6.70 -9.35 -26.02
CA GLN A 31 -7.64 -10.12 -26.84
C GLN A 31 -7.62 -9.66 -28.30
N VAL A 32 -7.76 -8.36 -28.56
CA VAL A 32 -7.82 -7.79 -29.92
C VAL A 32 -6.50 -8.01 -30.66
N THR A 33 -5.38 -7.89 -29.99
CA THR A 33 -4.05 -8.17 -30.59
C THR A 33 -3.76 -9.66 -30.77
N GLY A 34 -4.64 -10.55 -30.30
CA GLY A 34 -4.44 -12.01 -30.36
C GLY A 34 -3.28 -12.51 -29.52
N THR A 35 -2.80 -11.70 -28.58
CA THR A 35 -1.70 -12.06 -27.67
C THR A 35 -2.11 -13.20 -26.75
N VAL A 36 -3.39 -13.22 -26.35
CA VAL A 36 -4.02 -14.31 -25.59
C VAL A 36 -5.12 -14.93 -26.44
N GLU A 37 -5.09 -16.25 -26.58
CA GLU A 37 -6.17 -16.97 -27.25
C GLU A 37 -7.50 -16.78 -26.49
N GLU A 38 -8.58 -16.54 -27.20
CA GLU A 38 -9.93 -16.31 -26.64
C GLU A 38 -10.36 -17.38 -25.62
N ARG A 39 -9.97 -18.64 -25.84
CA ARG A 39 -10.27 -19.78 -24.95
C ARG A 39 -9.52 -19.77 -23.65
N LYS A 40 -8.39 -19.03 -23.56
CA LYS A 40 -7.52 -18.90 -22.40
C LYS A 40 -7.75 -17.58 -21.65
N MET A 41 -8.54 -16.69 -22.26
CA MET A 41 -8.84 -15.40 -21.66
C MET A 41 -9.65 -15.59 -20.37
N LYS A 42 -9.22 -14.93 -19.31
CA LYS A 42 -9.89 -14.81 -18.01
C LYS A 42 -10.03 -13.34 -17.70
N GLU A 43 -11.04 -12.98 -16.92
CA GLU A 43 -11.15 -11.62 -16.41
C GLU A 43 -9.91 -11.26 -15.57
N GLN A 44 -9.40 -10.04 -15.77
CA GLN A 44 -8.18 -9.53 -15.12
C GLN A 44 -6.98 -10.47 -15.34
N PHE A 45 -6.71 -10.76 -16.62
CA PHE A 45 -5.72 -11.76 -17.02
C PHE A 45 -4.30 -11.44 -16.51
N LEU A 46 -3.93 -10.16 -16.45
CA LEU A 46 -2.63 -9.70 -15.93
C LEU A 46 -2.57 -9.74 -14.42
N ASP A 47 -3.70 -9.67 -13.71
CA ASP A 47 -3.76 -9.73 -12.26
C ASP A 47 -3.56 -11.19 -11.80
N ASN A 48 -2.35 -11.52 -11.35
CA ASN A 48 -1.96 -12.90 -11.04
C ASN A 48 -2.33 -13.33 -9.62
N LEU A 49 -2.47 -12.38 -8.67
CA LEU A 49 -2.87 -12.67 -7.31
C LEU A 49 -4.40 -12.77 -7.20
N ASP A 50 -4.90 -13.74 -6.42
CA ASP A 50 -6.33 -13.83 -6.17
C ASP A 50 -6.87 -12.57 -5.48
N LEU A 51 -6.05 -11.95 -4.63
CA LEU A 51 -6.35 -10.67 -3.96
C LEU A 51 -6.56 -9.51 -4.94
N GLU A 52 -5.78 -9.45 -6.02
CA GLU A 52 -5.94 -8.43 -7.07
C GLU A 52 -7.33 -8.52 -7.69
N ARG A 53 -7.76 -9.75 -8.01
CA ARG A 53 -9.08 -10.01 -8.62
C ARG A 53 -10.23 -9.76 -7.65
N GLU A 54 -10.10 -10.17 -6.39
CA GLU A 54 -11.12 -9.97 -5.37
C GLU A 54 -11.33 -8.49 -5.04
N ARG A 55 -10.23 -7.71 -4.98
CA ARG A 55 -10.27 -6.28 -4.64
C ARG A 55 -10.41 -5.36 -5.85
N GLY A 56 -10.31 -5.90 -7.07
CA GLY A 56 -10.37 -5.12 -8.32
C GLY A 56 -9.21 -4.14 -8.50
N ILE A 57 -8.06 -4.41 -7.88
CA ILE A 57 -6.88 -3.54 -7.92
C ILE A 57 -5.65 -4.31 -8.39
N THR A 58 -4.83 -3.71 -9.23
CA THR A 58 -3.50 -4.23 -9.54
C THR A 58 -2.56 -3.89 -8.40
N ILE A 59 -1.90 -4.89 -7.84
CA ILE A 59 -0.95 -4.77 -6.73
C ILE A 59 0.47 -4.86 -7.28
N LYS A 60 0.71 -5.83 -8.16
CA LYS A 60 2.03 -6.12 -8.70
C LYS A 60 2.14 -5.70 -10.16
N LEU A 61 3.25 -5.04 -10.48
CA LEU A 61 3.58 -4.66 -11.84
C LEU A 61 3.62 -5.90 -12.75
N GLN A 62 3.03 -5.77 -13.94
CA GLN A 62 3.06 -6.78 -15.00
C GLN A 62 3.47 -6.12 -16.32
N ALA A 63 4.20 -6.86 -17.13
CA ALA A 63 4.54 -6.41 -18.48
C ALA A 63 3.99 -7.39 -19.51
N ALA A 64 3.46 -6.88 -20.62
CA ALA A 64 2.92 -7.69 -21.70
C ALA A 64 3.36 -7.13 -23.06
N ARG A 65 4.02 -7.96 -23.86
CA ARG A 65 4.37 -7.65 -25.25
C ARG A 65 3.25 -8.12 -26.16
N MET A 66 2.70 -7.20 -26.91
CA MET A 66 1.66 -7.43 -27.92
C MET A 66 2.22 -7.17 -29.31
N ASN A 67 1.85 -8.00 -30.28
CA ASN A 67 2.13 -7.76 -31.70
C ASN A 67 0.87 -7.22 -32.36
N TYR A 68 0.97 -6.05 -32.94
CA TYR A 68 -0.17 -5.37 -33.57
C TYR A 68 0.12 -5.01 -35.02
N THR A 69 -0.83 -5.31 -35.91
CA THR A 69 -0.78 -4.86 -37.30
C THR A 69 -1.70 -3.66 -37.42
N ALA A 70 -1.10 -2.48 -37.55
CA ALA A 70 -1.84 -1.23 -37.65
C ALA A 70 -2.54 -1.05 -39.01
N LYS A 71 -3.44 -0.07 -39.10
CA LYS A 71 -4.17 0.27 -40.34
C LYS A 71 -3.27 0.69 -41.50
N ASP A 72 -2.02 1.12 -41.21
CA ASP A 72 -0.99 1.38 -42.21
C ASP A 72 -0.38 0.12 -42.82
N GLY A 73 -0.80 -1.07 -42.40
CA GLY A 73 -0.32 -2.38 -42.83
C GLY A 73 1.04 -2.77 -42.24
N GLN A 74 1.60 -2.00 -41.31
CA GLN A 74 2.87 -2.31 -40.68
C GLN A 74 2.69 -3.05 -39.34
N HIS A 75 3.71 -3.85 -38.99
CA HIS A 75 3.72 -4.58 -37.73
C HIS A 75 4.45 -3.76 -36.65
N TYR A 76 3.78 -3.58 -35.52
CA TYR A 76 4.30 -2.89 -34.35
C TYR A 76 4.41 -3.85 -33.17
N VAL A 77 5.35 -3.57 -32.30
CA VAL A 77 5.48 -4.19 -30.98
C VAL A 77 5.01 -3.18 -29.95
N LEU A 78 3.96 -3.53 -29.22
CA LEU A 78 3.38 -2.73 -28.16
C LEU A 78 3.73 -3.40 -26.83
N ASN A 79 4.52 -2.73 -25.99
CA ASN A 79 4.87 -3.22 -24.67
C ASN A 79 4.02 -2.45 -23.64
N LEU A 80 3.02 -3.13 -23.10
CA LEU A 80 2.25 -2.62 -21.96
C LEU A 80 3.02 -2.92 -20.68
N ILE A 81 3.24 -1.89 -19.87
CA ILE A 81 3.74 -2.01 -18.51
C ILE A 81 2.58 -1.62 -17.59
N ASP A 82 1.88 -2.63 -17.06
CA ASP A 82 0.70 -2.42 -16.23
C ASP A 82 1.09 -2.00 -14.81
N THR A 83 0.47 -0.93 -14.30
CA THR A 83 0.83 -0.27 -13.04
C THR A 83 -0.26 -0.41 -12.00
N PRO A 84 0.07 -0.48 -10.71
CA PRO A 84 -0.91 -0.26 -9.65
C PRO A 84 -1.62 1.09 -9.81
N GLY A 85 -2.86 1.18 -9.32
CA GLY A 85 -3.63 2.44 -9.37
C GLY A 85 -3.70 3.19 -8.03
N HIS A 86 -3.24 2.61 -6.93
CA HIS A 86 -3.42 3.13 -5.58
C HIS A 86 -2.22 3.96 -5.11
N VAL A 87 -2.49 4.99 -4.28
CA VAL A 87 -1.48 5.91 -3.73
C VAL A 87 -0.34 5.21 -2.99
N ASP A 88 -0.63 4.16 -2.23
CA ASP A 88 0.39 3.39 -1.50
C ASP A 88 1.45 2.81 -2.43
N PHE A 89 1.11 2.61 -3.71
CA PHE A 89 2.00 2.06 -4.74
C PHE A 89 2.54 3.13 -5.72
N SER A 90 2.51 4.40 -5.34
CA SER A 90 3.04 5.50 -6.18
C SER A 90 4.50 5.28 -6.60
N TYR A 91 5.26 4.57 -5.78
CA TYR A 91 6.64 4.18 -6.08
C TYR A 91 6.72 3.18 -7.27
N GLU A 92 5.84 2.17 -7.29
CA GLU A 92 5.73 1.21 -8.40
C GLU A 92 5.25 1.91 -9.68
N VAL A 93 4.31 2.84 -9.56
CA VAL A 93 3.83 3.66 -10.68
C VAL A 93 4.97 4.47 -11.28
N SER A 94 5.73 5.19 -10.46
CA SER A 94 6.86 5.99 -10.93
C SER A 94 7.90 5.17 -11.71
N ARG A 95 8.20 3.93 -11.24
CA ARG A 95 9.12 3.02 -11.91
C ARG A 95 8.63 2.56 -13.28
N SER A 96 7.36 2.20 -13.34
CA SER A 96 6.74 1.75 -14.57
C SER A 96 6.73 2.86 -15.62
N LEU A 97 6.37 4.06 -15.21
CA LEU A 97 6.32 5.23 -16.08
C LEU A 97 7.71 5.59 -16.62
N ALA A 98 8.76 5.51 -15.81
CA ALA A 98 10.14 5.75 -16.28
C ALA A 98 10.62 4.72 -17.33
N ALA A 99 9.95 3.57 -17.44
CA ALA A 99 10.21 2.57 -18.47
C ALA A 99 9.33 2.73 -19.73
N CYS A 100 8.58 3.84 -19.87
CA CYS A 100 7.65 4.10 -20.97
C CYS A 100 7.98 5.38 -21.72
N GLU A 101 7.42 5.51 -22.94
CA GLU A 101 7.34 6.73 -23.72
C GLU A 101 5.95 7.34 -23.72
N GLY A 102 4.92 6.56 -23.39
CA GLY A 102 3.53 7.04 -23.36
C GLY A 102 2.73 6.48 -22.21
N ALA A 103 1.60 7.12 -21.93
CA ALA A 103 0.63 6.67 -20.96
C ALA A 103 -0.80 6.85 -21.49
N LEU A 104 -1.64 5.84 -21.32
CA LEU A 104 -3.08 5.97 -21.51
C LEU A 104 -3.71 6.47 -20.21
N LEU A 105 -4.31 7.64 -20.23
CA LEU A 105 -5.08 8.18 -19.12
C LEU A 105 -6.52 7.73 -19.24
N VAL A 106 -6.93 6.75 -18.44
CA VAL A 106 -8.28 6.18 -18.48
C VAL A 106 -9.14 6.81 -17.38
N VAL A 107 -10.20 7.49 -17.82
CA VAL A 107 -11.17 8.15 -16.95
C VAL A 107 -12.54 7.56 -17.16
N ASP A 108 -13.24 7.24 -16.06
CA ASP A 108 -14.62 6.78 -16.08
C ASP A 108 -15.55 7.93 -16.48
N ALA A 109 -16.30 7.75 -17.60
CA ALA A 109 -17.22 8.76 -18.12
C ALA A 109 -18.39 9.10 -17.19
N SER A 110 -18.62 8.31 -16.13
CA SER A 110 -19.67 8.56 -15.13
C SER A 110 -19.15 9.22 -13.87
N GLN A 111 -17.88 8.97 -13.50
CA GLN A 111 -17.28 9.48 -12.25
C GLN A 111 -16.45 10.75 -12.48
N GLY A 112 -15.74 10.85 -13.62
CA GLY A 112 -14.87 11.97 -13.96
C GLY A 112 -13.46 11.86 -13.34
N VAL A 113 -12.79 13.00 -13.22
CA VAL A 113 -11.40 13.08 -12.71
C VAL A 113 -11.38 12.90 -11.20
N GLU A 114 -10.50 12.03 -10.72
CA GLU A 114 -10.27 11.73 -9.31
C GLU A 114 -8.85 12.15 -8.86
N ALA A 115 -8.58 12.27 -7.55
CA ALA A 115 -7.29 12.75 -7.04
C ALA A 115 -6.10 11.89 -7.51
N GLN A 116 -6.25 10.56 -7.52
CA GLN A 116 -5.21 9.64 -8.02
C GLN A 116 -4.95 9.82 -9.52
N THR A 117 -5.97 10.22 -10.29
CA THR A 117 -5.81 10.55 -11.71
C THR A 117 -4.80 11.69 -11.88
N LEU A 118 -4.96 12.76 -11.10
CA LEU A 118 -4.05 13.90 -11.12
C LEU A 118 -2.62 13.53 -10.70
N ALA A 119 -2.48 12.81 -9.59
CA ALA A 119 -1.18 12.37 -9.10
C ALA A 119 -0.43 11.53 -10.15
N ASN A 120 -1.11 10.58 -10.79
CA ASN A 120 -0.52 9.75 -11.83
C ASN A 120 -0.16 10.54 -13.09
N VAL A 121 -0.97 11.55 -13.46
CA VAL A 121 -0.66 12.46 -14.57
C VAL A 121 0.60 13.27 -14.26
N TYR A 122 0.75 13.82 -13.06
CA TYR A 122 1.96 14.55 -12.69
C TYR A 122 3.21 13.64 -12.75
N LEU A 123 3.12 12.40 -12.28
CA LEU A 123 4.21 11.43 -12.42
C LEU A 123 4.54 11.12 -13.89
N ALA A 124 3.54 11.04 -14.76
CA ALA A 124 3.74 10.84 -16.20
C ALA A 124 4.43 12.06 -16.83
N LEU A 125 4.02 13.26 -16.47
CA LEU A 125 4.64 14.52 -16.95
C LEU A 125 6.08 14.68 -16.44
N GLU A 126 6.37 14.33 -15.20
CA GLU A 126 7.75 14.32 -14.67
C GLU A 126 8.67 13.38 -15.45
N ASN A 127 8.13 12.30 -16.02
CA ASN A 127 8.86 11.36 -16.88
C ASN A 127 8.80 11.76 -18.38
N ASN A 128 8.24 12.93 -18.75
CA ASN A 128 8.07 13.42 -20.11
C ASN A 128 7.32 12.45 -21.03
N LEU A 129 6.29 11.77 -20.52
CA LEU A 129 5.49 10.84 -21.31
C LEU A 129 4.44 11.58 -22.17
N GLU A 130 4.17 11.03 -23.35
CA GLU A 130 2.99 11.41 -24.14
C GLU A 130 1.74 10.81 -23.47
N ILE A 131 0.76 11.65 -23.14
CA ILE A 131 -0.46 11.23 -22.43
C ILE A 131 -1.63 11.22 -23.40
N ILE A 132 -2.27 10.07 -23.56
CA ILE A 132 -3.44 9.87 -24.42
C ILE A 132 -4.67 9.72 -23.52
N PRO A 133 -5.60 10.70 -23.49
CA PRO A 133 -6.81 10.60 -22.68
C PRO A 133 -7.84 9.67 -23.33
N VAL A 134 -8.47 8.81 -22.52
CA VAL A 134 -9.50 7.85 -22.92
C VAL A 134 -10.67 7.93 -21.93
N LEU A 135 -11.88 8.15 -22.43
CA LEU A 135 -13.11 8.06 -21.65
C LEU A 135 -13.64 6.63 -21.71
N ASN A 136 -13.60 5.94 -20.60
CA ASN A 136 -14.08 4.56 -20.49
C ASN A 136 -15.50 4.51 -19.89
N LYS A 137 -16.14 3.36 -20.03
CA LYS A 137 -17.48 3.06 -19.51
C LYS A 137 -18.59 3.95 -20.10
N ILE A 138 -18.48 4.32 -21.37
CA ILE A 138 -19.52 5.12 -22.06
C ILE A 138 -20.84 4.36 -22.22
N ASP A 139 -20.85 3.04 -21.97
CA ASP A 139 -22.02 2.17 -21.96
C ASP A 139 -22.93 2.35 -20.73
N LEU A 140 -22.43 3.00 -19.67
CA LEU A 140 -23.20 3.21 -18.44
C LEU A 140 -24.29 4.29 -18.64
N PRO A 141 -25.49 4.10 -18.07
CA PRO A 141 -26.59 5.08 -18.19
C PRO A 141 -26.27 6.46 -17.61
N GLY A 142 -25.31 6.54 -16.68
CA GLY A 142 -24.84 7.79 -16.05
C GLY A 142 -23.60 8.37 -16.71
N ALA A 143 -23.15 7.85 -17.85
CA ALA A 143 -21.98 8.37 -18.55
C ALA A 143 -22.28 9.76 -19.18
N GLU A 144 -21.38 10.72 -18.90
CA GLU A 144 -21.45 12.09 -19.44
C GLU A 144 -20.11 12.44 -20.12
N PRO A 145 -19.81 11.84 -21.30
CA PRO A 145 -18.51 11.94 -21.93
C PRO A 145 -18.06 13.38 -22.23
N GLU A 146 -18.98 14.25 -22.66
CA GLU A 146 -18.69 15.63 -22.99
C GLU A 146 -18.28 16.43 -21.75
N ARG A 147 -19.04 16.29 -20.65
CA ARG A 147 -18.71 16.94 -19.37
C ARG A 147 -17.36 16.47 -18.82
N VAL A 148 -17.09 15.16 -18.89
CA VAL A 148 -15.83 14.62 -18.37
C VAL A 148 -14.64 15.02 -19.26
N ALA A 149 -14.82 15.16 -20.57
CA ALA A 149 -13.80 15.70 -21.46
C ALA A 149 -13.44 17.14 -21.09
N GLU A 150 -14.44 18.01 -20.89
CA GLU A 150 -14.24 19.39 -20.40
C GLU A 150 -13.53 19.40 -19.03
N GLU A 151 -13.91 18.49 -18.12
CA GLU A 151 -13.27 18.35 -16.82
C GLU A 151 -11.78 17.96 -16.93
N ILE A 152 -11.40 17.08 -17.87
CA ILE A 152 -10.00 16.71 -18.13
C ILE A 152 -9.24 17.92 -18.70
N GLU A 153 -9.83 18.67 -19.64
CA GLU A 153 -9.20 19.89 -20.19
C GLU A 153 -8.95 20.94 -19.10
N GLU A 154 -9.93 21.21 -18.25
CA GLU A 154 -9.84 22.25 -17.21
C GLU A 154 -8.90 21.86 -16.06
N ILE A 155 -8.94 20.60 -15.61
CA ILE A 155 -8.20 20.15 -14.42
C ILE A 155 -6.80 19.68 -14.78
N VAL A 156 -6.69 18.89 -15.85
CA VAL A 156 -5.43 18.25 -16.26
C VAL A 156 -4.67 19.07 -17.28
N GLY A 157 -5.38 19.85 -18.09
CA GLY A 157 -4.78 20.70 -19.14
C GLY A 157 -4.44 19.94 -20.42
N LEU A 158 -5.04 18.77 -20.65
CA LEU A 158 -4.85 17.99 -21.87
C LEU A 158 -5.88 18.40 -22.93
N ASP A 159 -5.48 18.44 -24.21
CA ASP A 159 -6.40 18.63 -25.33
C ASP A 159 -7.28 17.39 -25.51
N CYS A 160 -8.58 17.54 -25.30
CA CYS A 160 -9.59 16.49 -25.44
C CYS A 160 -10.42 16.59 -26.72
N SER A 161 -10.05 17.46 -27.68
CA SER A 161 -10.79 17.62 -28.95
C SER A 161 -10.94 16.33 -29.74
N GLY A 162 -10.02 15.40 -29.58
CA GLY A 162 -10.02 14.06 -30.19
C GLY A 162 -10.09 12.91 -29.17
N ILE A 163 -10.65 13.15 -27.98
CA ILE A 163 -10.69 12.13 -26.93
C ILE A 163 -11.39 10.84 -27.36
N ILE A 164 -10.77 9.70 -27.08
CA ILE A 164 -11.32 8.41 -27.45
C ILE A 164 -12.40 8.01 -26.45
N LYS A 165 -13.59 7.72 -26.96
CA LYS A 165 -14.73 7.22 -26.20
C LYS A 165 -14.79 5.71 -26.30
N ALA A 166 -14.61 5.03 -25.16
CA ALA A 166 -14.46 3.57 -25.10
C ALA A 166 -15.40 2.92 -24.07
N SER A 167 -15.72 1.68 -24.31
CA SER A 167 -16.22 0.74 -23.31
C SER A 167 -15.36 -0.52 -23.36
N ALA A 168 -14.47 -0.66 -22.42
CA ALA A 168 -13.63 -1.86 -22.31
C ALA A 168 -14.49 -3.12 -22.13
N LYS A 169 -15.61 -3.03 -21.41
CA LYS A 169 -16.55 -4.12 -21.20
C LYS A 169 -17.19 -4.60 -22.51
N GLU A 170 -17.69 -3.68 -23.33
CA GLU A 170 -18.38 -3.97 -24.59
C GLU A 170 -17.42 -4.07 -25.79
N GLY A 171 -16.13 -3.77 -25.60
CA GLY A 171 -15.12 -3.80 -26.67
C GLY A 171 -15.19 -2.61 -27.64
N ILE A 172 -15.83 -1.52 -27.25
CA ILE A 172 -15.98 -0.31 -28.07
C ILE A 172 -14.73 0.56 -27.94
N GLY A 173 -14.22 1.12 -29.05
CA GLY A 173 -13.11 2.07 -29.07
C GLY A 173 -11.71 1.47 -28.89
N ILE A 174 -11.58 0.13 -28.82
CA ILE A 174 -10.28 -0.52 -28.55
C ILE A 174 -9.32 -0.38 -29.74
N ASP A 175 -9.83 -0.52 -30.97
CA ASP A 175 -9.00 -0.34 -32.17
C ASP A 175 -8.50 1.11 -32.30
N GLU A 176 -9.33 2.09 -31.94
CA GLU A 176 -8.95 3.51 -31.92
C GLU A 176 -7.85 3.77 -30.88
N ILE A 177 -7.91 3.13 -29.71
CA ILE A 177 -6.87 3.24 -28.70
C ILE A 177 -5.55 2.65 -29.23
N LEU A 178 -5.58 1.45 -29.81
CA LEU A 178 -4.37 0.80 -30.36
C LEU A 178 -3.73 1.64 -31.49
N GLU A 179 -4.55 2.20 -32.40
CA GLU A 179 -4.06 3.10 -33.45
C GLU A 179 -3.46 4.39 -32.85
N SER A 180 -4.10 4.96 -31.84
CA SER A 180 -3.57 6.15 -31.16
C SER A 180 -2.23 5.89 -30.48
N ILE A 181 -2.03 4.73 -29.87
CA ILE A 181 -0.73 4.33 -29.32
C ILE A 181 0.33 4.29 -30.43
N VAL A 182 0.01 3.68 -31.57
CA VAL A 182 0.94 3.60 -32.70
C VAL A 182 1.35 4.99 -33.21
N HIS A 183 0.40 5.92 -33.31
CA HIS A 183 0.62 7.23 -33.93
C HIS A 183 1.13 8.31 -32.98
N LEU A 184 0.68 8.31 -31.72
CA LEU A 184 0.97 9.39 -30.76
C LEU A 184 2.14 9.06 -29.85
N VAL A 185 2.25 7.81 -29.37
CA VAL A 185 3.39 7.44 -28.51
C VAL A 185 4.66 7.44 -29.34
N PRO A 186 5.69 8.22 -28.96
CA PRO A 186 6.94 8.23 -29.71
C PRO A 186 7.67 6.88 -29.59
N PRO A 187 8.41 6.47 -30.62
CA PRO A 187 9.26 5.29 -30.53
C PRO A 187 10.46 5.56 -29.59
N PRO A 188 11.04 4.51 -28.98
CA PRO A 188 12.31 4.63 -28.29
C PRO A 188 13.40 5.18 -29.20
N GLN A 189 14.43 5.80 -28.61
CA GLN A 189 15.61 6.21 -29.37
C GLN A 189 16.41 4.98 -29.83
N ASP A 190 16.84 4.97 -31.08
CA ASP A 190 17.71 3.91 -31.57
C ASP A 190 19.16 4.16 -31.16
N THR A 191 19.54 3.57 -30.05
CA THR A 191 20.88 3.63 -29.46
C THR A 191 21.55 2.25 -29.42
N THR A 192 21.13 1.34 -30.30
CA THR A 192 21.59 -0.08 -30.36
C THR A 192 23.10 -0.22 -30.44
N ASN A 193 23.81 0.76 -31.05
CA ASN A 193 25.26 0.74 -31.19
C ASN A 193 26.04 1.29 -29.98
N GLN A 194 25.34 1.79 -28.95
CA GLN A 194 25.98 2.29 -27.73
C GLN A 194 26.31 1.16 -26.73
N PRO A 195 27.13 1.42 -25.70
CA PRO A 195 27.29 0.49 -24.60
C PRO A 195 25.95 0.15 -23.95
N LEU A 196 25.76 -1.10 -23.53
CA LEU A 196 24.54 -1.55 -22.88
C LEU A 196 24.26 -0.72 -21.62
N ARG A 197 23.06 -0.15 -21.56
CA ARG A 197 22.42 0.33 -20.34
C ARG A 197 20.99 -0.17 -20.33
N ALA A 198 20.64 -0.97 -19.34
CA ALA A 198 19.28 -1.43 -19.16
C ALA A 198 18.79 -1.11 -17.74
N LEU A 199 17.55 -0.66 -17.62
CA LEU A 199 16.94 -0.24 -16.38
C LEU A 199 16.13 -1.39 -15.77
N ILE A 200 16.45 -1.77 -14.54
CA ILE A 200 15.63 -2.73 -13.77
C ILE A 200 14.39 -1.99 -13.26
N PHE A 201 13.21 -2.41 -13.67
CA PHE A 201 11.97 -1.82 -13.18
C PHE A 201 11.19 -2.72 -12.23
N ASP A 202 11.43 -4.05 -12.25
CA ASP A 202 10.89 -5.00 -11.27
C ASP A 202 11.75 -6.26 -11.18
N SER A 203 11.53 -7.07 -10.15
CA SER A 203 12.15 -8.38 -9.99
C SER A 203 11.29 -9.30 -9.11
N TYR A 204 11.42 -10.60 -9.28
CA TYR A 204 10.80 -11.57 -8.38
C TYR A 204 11.70 -12.77 -8.18
N TYR A 205 11.49 -13.48 -7.09
CA TYR A 205 12.24 -14.69 -6.77
C TYR A 205 11.49 -15.93 -7.26
N ASP A 206 12.19 -16.75 -8.02
CA ASP A 206 11.76 -18.08 -8.46
C ASP A 206 12.63 -19.14 -7.76
N ALA A 207 11.98 -20.15 -7.16
CA ALA A 207 12.69 -21.16 -6.36
C ALA A 207 13.71 -22.00 -7.16
N TYR A 208 13.55 -22.07 -8.49
CA TYR A 208 14.39 -22.86 -9.38
C TYR A 208 15.43 -22.02 -10.12
N ARG A 209 15.07 -20.78 -10.50
CA ARG A 209 15.90 -19.89 -11.33
C ARG A 209 16.62 -18.80 -10.53
N GLY A 210 16.29 -18.65 -9.25
CA GLY A 210 16.73 -17.51 -8.46
C GLY A 210 15.92 -16.24 -8.78
N VAL A 211 16.56 -15.07 -8.68
CA VAL A 211 15.91 -13.79 -9.01
C VAL A 211 15.77 -13.67 -10.52
N VAL A 212 14.52 -13.49 -10.97
CA VAL A 212 14.19 -13.13 -12.34
C VAL A 212 14.01 -11.60 -12.37
N VAL A 213 14.77 -10.95 -13.23
CA VAL A 213 14.83 -9.49 -13.32
C VAL A 213 14.04 -9.03 -14.54
N TYR A 214 13.10 -8.11 -14.34
CA TYR A 214 12.40 -7.40 -15.41
C TYR A 214 13.13 -6.10 -15.71
N PHE A 215 13.45 -5.89 -16.97
CA PHE A 215 14.24 -4.74 -17.38
C PHE A 215 13.81 -4.21 -18.75
N ARG A 216 14.16 -2.96 -18.98
CA ARG A 216 14.07 -2.33 -20.29
C ARG A 216 15.49 -1.98 -20.76
N VAL A 217 15.80 -2.35 -22.01
CA VAL A 217 17.04 -1.91 -22.67
C VAL A 217 16.87 -0.46 -23.07
N MET A 218 17.66 0.43 -22.46
CA MET A 218 17.68 1.85 -22.82
C MET A 218 18.65 2.09 -23.96
N ASP A 219 19.87 1.52 -23.88
CA ASP A 219 20.91 1.61 -24.89
C ASP A 219 21.56 0.25 -25.13
N GLY A 220 22.08 0.05 -26.34
CA GLY A 220 22.87 -1.11 -26.68
C GLY A 220 22.07 -2.37 -26.95
N THR A 221 22.70 -3.50 -26.73
CA THR A 221 22.14 -4.85 -26.95
C THR A 221 22.61 -5.79 -25.87
N VAL A 222 21.74 -6.68 -25.43
CA VAL A 222 22.03 -7.75 -24.47
C VAL A 222 21.70 -9.12 -25.08
N LYS A 223 22.53 -10.13 -24.83
CA LYS A 223 22.37 -11.49 -25.38
C LYS A 223 22.39 -12.52 -24.26
N LYS A 224 21.75 -13.64 -24.52
CA LYS A 224 21.91 -14.83 -23.67
C LYS A 224 23.36 -15.25 -23.63
N GLY A 225 23.89 -15.55 -22.43
CA GLY A 225 25.28 -15.86 -22.19
C GLY A 225 26.21 -14.66 -21.98
N ASP A 226 25.67 -13.43 -22.11
CA ASP A 226 26.44 -12.23 -21.76
C ASP A 226 26.70 -12.16 -20.25
N ARG A 227 27.89 -11.67 -19.92
CA ARG A 227 28.27 -11.35 -18.54
C ARG A 227 27.92 -9.90 -18.26
N VAL A 228 26.91 -9.70 -17.42
CA VAL A 228 26.40 -8.39 -17.04
C VAL A 228 26.90 -7.96 -15.68
N LEU A 229 27.08 -6.67 -15.52
CA LEU A 229 27.44 -5.98 -14.28
C LEU A 229 26.21 -5.19 -13.80
N LEU A 230 25.78 -5.42 -12.57
CA LEU A 230 24.80 -4.60 -11.86
C LEU A 230 25.55 -3.44 -11.22
N MET A 231 25.30 -2.21 -11.69
CA MET A 231 26.17 -1.06 -11.37
C MET A 231 26.07 -0.62 -9.91
N ALA A 232 24.91 -0.75 -9.25
CA ALA A 232 24.75 -0.36 -7.85
C ALA A 232 25.38 -1.36 -6.88
N SER A 233 25.24 -2.67 -7.14
CA SER A 233 25.84 -3.71 -6.29
C SER A 233 27.28 -4.05 -6.65
N GLY A 234 27.74 -3.68 -7.87
CA GLY A 234 29.06 -4.02 -8.39
C GLY A 234 29.25 -5.51 -8.66
N LYS A 235 28.18 -6.31 -8.68
CA LYS A 235 28.23 -7.76 -8.88
C LYS A 235 28.03 -8.12 -10.35
N GLU A 236 28.74 -9.16 -10.76
CA GLU A 236 28.67 -9.68 -12.13
C GLU A 236 27.93 -11.02 -12.16
N TYR A 237 27.09 -11.19 -13.19
CA TYR A 237 26.31 -12.41 -13.42
C TYR A 237 26.32 -12.77 -14.90
N GLU A 238 26.26 -14.06 -15.21
CA GLU A 238 26.07 -14.58 -16.57
C GLU A 238 24.57 -14.84 -16.80
N ILE A 239 24.05 -14.38 -17.93
CA ILE A 239 22.65 -14.54 -18.28
C ILE A 239 22.38 -15.97 -18.75
N ASP A 240 21.74 -16.78 -17.91
CA ASP A 240 21.35 -18.15 -18.24
C ASP A 240 20.12 -18.18 -19.15
N GLU A 241 19.16 -17.29 -18.89
CA GLU A 241 17.92 -17.19 -19.62
C GLU A 241 17.61 -15.73 -19.93
N LEU A 242 17.23 -15.44 -21.17
CA LEU A 242 16.81 -14.14 -21.66
C LEU A 242 15.46 -14.30 -22.39
N GLY A 243 14.52 -13.38 -22.18
CA GLY A 243 13.23 -13.50 -22.83
C GLY A 243 12.37 -12.26 -22.79
N VAL A 244 11.18 -12.37 -23.37
CA VAL A 244 10.10 -11.38 -23.39
C VAL A 244 8.85 -11.95 -22.76
N LEU A 245 7.90 -11.08 -22.38
CA LEU A 245 6.63 -11.42 -21.76
C LEU A 245 5.48 -11.24 -22.76
N SER A 246 4.92 -12.33 -23.32
CA SER A 246 3.86 -12.25 -24.33
C SER A 246 2.75 -13.31 -24.13
N PRO A 247 1.83 -13.16 -23.19
CA PRO A 247 1.96 -12.68 -21.81
C PRO A 247 2.82 -13.61 -20.96
N HIS A 248 3.03 -14.86 -21.42
CA HIS A 248 3.95 -15.81 -20.77
C HIS A 248 5.39 -15.52 -21.20
N GLN A 249 6.33 -16.00 -20.42
CA GLN A 249 7.75 -15.88 -20.69
C GLN A 249 8.11 -16.67 -21.97
N ILE A 250 8.69 -15.97 -22.96
CA ILE A 250 9.17 -16.56 -24.21
C ILE A 250 10.65 -16.24 -24.32
N GLN A 251 11.48 -17.29 -24.40
CA GLN A 251 12.93 -17.14 -24.51
C GLN A 251 13.32 -16.55 -25.87
N VAL A 252 14.28 -15.63 -25.86
CA VAL A 252 14.90 -15.02 -27.03
C VAL A 252 16.43 -15.06 -26.89
N ASN A 253 17.15 -14.86 -27.99
CA ASN A 253 18.60 -14.88 -27.96
C ASN A 253 19.22 -13.51 -27.64
N GLU A 254 18.55 -12.43 -28.03
CA GLU A 254 19.02 -11.05 -27.84
C GLU A 254 17.85 -10.08 -27.71
N LEU A 255 18.10 -8.95 -27.04
CA LEU A 255 17.23 -7.79 -26.93
C LEU A 255 18.01 -6.54 -27.23
N HIS A 256 17.37 -5.59 -27.94
CA HIS A 256 17.94 -4.34 -28.42
C HIS A 256 17.36 -3.13 -27.69
N ALA A 257 17.97 -1.96 -27.88
CA ALA A 257 17.47 -0.70 -27.37
C ALA A 257 15.96 -0.53 -27.62
N GLY A 258 15.23 -0.11 -26.60
CA GLY A 258 13.76 0.06 -26.62
C GLY A 258 12.97 -1.20 -26.26
N GLU A 259 13.55 -2.38 -26.23
CA GLU A 259 12.83 -3.61 -25.90
C GLU A 259 12.71 -3.83 -24.38
N VAL A 260 11.57 -4.41 -23.99
CA VAL A 260 11.27 -4.83 -22.62
C VAL A 260 11.37 -6.35 -22.53
N GLY A 261 12.06 -6.84 -21.50
CA GLY A 261 12.23 -8.26 -21.32
C GLY A 261 12.57 -8.66 -19.88
N TYR A 262 12.95 -9.92 -19.73
CA TYR A 262 13.43 -10.48 -18.47
C TYR A 262 14.70 -11.29 -18.69
N PHE A 263 15.47 -11.43 -17.62
CA PHE A 263 16.53 -12.43 -17.57
C PHE A 263 16.58 -13.14 -16.22
N ALA A 264 17.14 -14.34 -16.22
CA ALA A 264 17.56 -15.06 -15.04
C ALA A 264 19.06 -15.38 -15.13
N ALA A 265 19.76 -15.23 -14.02
CA ALA A 265 21.22 -15.36 -13.95
C ALA A 265 21.67 -15.99 -12.62
N ALA A 266 20.89 -16.93 -12.08
CA ALA A 266 21.12 -17.59 -10.80
C ALA A 266 21.44 -16.63 -9.63
N ILE A 267 20.88 -15.42 -9.64
CA ILE A 267 21.01 -14.43 -8.57
C ILE A 267 20.28 -14.96 -7.34
N LYS A 268 20.97 -15.06 -6.21
CA LYS A 268 20.44 -15.70 -4.99
C LYS A 268 19.68 -14.74 -4.08
N THR A 269 20.02 -13.46 -4.11
CA THR A 269 19.45 -12.42 -3.23
C THR A 269 18.91 -11.28 -4.06
N VAL A 270 17.67 -10.86 -3.78
CA VAL A 270 17.01 -9.73 -4.47
C VAL A 270 17.77 -8.41 -4.21
N GLU A 271 18.45 -8.32 -3.08
CA GLU A 271 19.29 -7.16 -2.74
C GLU A 271 20.42 -6.91 -3.74
N ASP A 272 20.81 -7.93 -4.49
CA ASP A 272 21.84 -7.81 -5.54
C ASP A 272 21.29 -7.19 -6.82
N ALA A 273 20.03 -7.46 -7.16
CA ALA A 273 19.33 -6.93 -8.34
C ALA A 273 18.25 -5.92 -7.92
N ARG A 274 18.70 -4.79 -7.38
CA ARG A 274 17.80 -3.75 -6.88
C ARG A 274 17.02 -3.12 -8.03
N VAL A 275 15.76 -2.88 -7.78
CA VAL A 275 14.93 -2.11 -8.71
C VAL A 275 15.48 -0.68 -8.82
N GLY A 276 15.60 -0.18 -10.06
CA GLY A 276 16.24 1.11 -10.36
C GLY A 276 17.74 1.01 -10.63
N ASP A 277 18.34 -0.17 -10.48
CA ASP A 277 19.73 -0.36 -10.85
C ASP A 277 19.91 -0.42 -12.38
N THR A 278 21.10 -0.11 -12.81
CA THR A 278 21.52 -0.17 -14.21
C THR A 278 22.31 -1.43 -14.49
N ILE A 279 21.88 -2.15 -15.52
CA ILE A 279 22.59 -3.31 -16.06
C ILE A 279 23.50 -2.85 -17.20
N THR A 280 24.75 -3.27 -17.18
CA THR A 280 25.70 -3.05 -18.27
C THR A 280 26.51 -4.30 -18.56
N LEU A 281 27.24 -4.36 -19.69
CA LEU A 281 28.13 -5.48 -19.98
C LEU A 281 29.40 -5.39 -19.14
N ALA A 282 29.79 -6.47 -18.46
CA ALA A 282 31.00 -6.51 -17.64
C ALA A 282 32.29 -6.26 -18.46
N GLN A 283 32.30 -6.69 -19.73
CA GLN A 283 33.47 -6.52 -20.63
C GLN A 283 33.58 -5.08 -21.18
N LYS A 284 32.47 -4.37 -21.33
CA LYS A 284 32.40 -3.01 -21.86
C LYS A 284 31.37 -2.21 -21.06
N PRO A 285 31.68 -1.87 -19.80
CA PRO A 285 30.73 -1.18 -18.94
C PRO A 285 30.45 0.24 -19.43
N ALA A 286 29.23 0.68 -19.24
CA ALA A 286 28.85 2.07 -19.46
C ALA A 286 29.56 2.97 -18.42
N SER A 287 29.83 4.22 -18.80
CA SER A 287 30.55 5.17 -17.94
C SER A 287 29.68 5.67 -16.78
N GLU A 288 28.36 5.76 -16.99
CA GLU A 288 27.42 6.33 -16.02
C GLU A 288 26.16 5.47 -15.92
N PRO A 289 25.62 5.27 -14.71
CA PRO A 289 24.34 4.60 -14.53
C PRO A 289 23.20 5.46 -15.07
N LEU A 290 22.06 4.82 -15.33
CA LEU A 290 20.80 5.52 -15.58
C LEU A 290 20.34 6.22 -14.27
N PRO A 291 19.54 7.28 -14.37
CA PRO A 291 18.92 7.85 -13.18
C PRO A 291 18.15 6.74 -12.43
N GLY A 292 18.58 6.46 -11.21
CA GLY A 292 17.94 5.46 -10.36
C GLY A 292 16.67 5.99 -9.70
N TYR A 293 15.87 5.08 -9.16
CA TYR A 293 14.70 5.44 -8.37
C TYR A 293 15.11 5.80 -6.93
N LYS A 294 14.29 6.64 -6.28
CA LYS A 294 14.39 6.84 -4.84
C LYS A 294 13.95 5.54 -4.15
N GLU A 295 14.64 5.14 -3.08
CA GLU A 295 14.20 3.99 -2.28
C GLU A 295 12.85 4.30 -1.62
N ALA A 296 11.92 3.35 -1.69
CA ALA A 296 10.67 3.43 -0.98
C ALA A 296 10.93 3.32 0.53
N LYS A 297 10.56 4.35 1.29
CA LYS A 297 10.68 4.34 2.74
C LYS A 297 9.34 3.95 3.35
N PRO A 298 9.30 2.96 4.24
CA PRO A 298 8.10 2.63 4.98
C PRO A 298 7.61 3.85 5.78
N MET A 299 6.30 4.07 5.77
CA MET A 299 5.66 5.17 6.51
C MET A 299 4.76 4.66 7.63
N VAL A 300 4.31 3.42 7.53
CA VAL A 300 3.39 2.77 8.47
C VAL A 300 4.05 1.54 9.04
N PHE A 301 3.97 1.37 10.35
CA PHE A 301 4.59 0.26 11.06
C PHE A 301 3.58 -0.45 11.94
N CYS A 302 3.58 -1.78 11.95
CA CYS A 302 2.84 -2.57 12.93
C CYS A 302 3.63 -3.81 13.35
N GLY A 303 3.31 -4.34 14.51
CA GLY A 303 3.80 -5.65 14.96
C GLY A 303 2.92 -6.76 14.40
N LEU A 304 3.53 -7.80 13.84
CA LEU A 304 2.89 -9.03 13.41
C LEU A 304 3.32 -10.16 14.34
N PHE A 305 2.37 -10.78 15.01
CA PHE A 305 2.61 -11.87 15.96
C PHE A 305 1.81 -13.09 15.55
N PRO A 306 2.39 -14.29 15.56
CA PRO A 306 1.61 -15.48 15.33
C PRO A 306 0.71 -15.76 16.54
N THR A 307 -0.50 -16.26 16.30
CA THR A 307 -1.43 -16.66 17.38
C THR A 307 -0.85 -17.81 18.19
N ASP A 308 -0.15 -18.74 17.53
CA ASP A 308 0.59 -19.82 18.15
C ASP A 308 2.09 -19.54 18.11
N SER A 309 2.73 -19.51 19.27
CA SER A 309 4.16 -19.24 19.40
C SER A 309 5.07 -20.20 18.61
N ASP A 310 4.59 -21.43 18.36
CA ASP A 310 5.33 -22.42 17.57
C ASP A 310 5.43 -22.01 16.07
N GLN A 311 4.57 -21.10 15.62
CA GLN A 311 4.58 -20.59 14.23
C GLN A 311 5.55 -19.42 14.00
N TYR A 312 6.34 -18.98 14.99
CA TYR A 312 7.29 -17.89 14.85
C TYR A 312 8.29 -18.10 13.71
N GLU A 313 8.89 -19.30 13.62
CA GLU A 313 9.84 -19.63 12.55
C GLU A 313 9.14 -19.66 11.17
N SER A 314 7.91 -20.16 11.10
CA SER A 314 7.11 -20.16 9.88
C SER A 314 6.79 -18.73 9.42
N LEU A 315 6.46 -17.82 10.34
CA LEU A 315 6.23 -16.42 10.05
C LEU A 315 7.50 -15.74 9.55
N ARG A 316 8.66 -16.01 10.16
CA ARG A 316 9.95 -15.50 9.71
C ARG A 316 10.25 -15.92 8.27
N ASP A 317 10.06 -17.20 7.96
CA ASP A 317 10.32 -17.75 6.64
C ASP A 317 9.34 -17.19 5.59
N ALA A 318 8.07 -16.99 5.96
CA ALA A 318 7.06 -16.37 5.10
C ALA A 318 7.39 -14.90 4.81
N LEU A 319 7.75 -14.11 5.83
CA LEU A 319 8.19 -12.71 5.66
C LEU A 319 9.44 -12.61 4.77
N ASN A 320 10.43 -13.49 4.96
CA ASN A 320 11.60 -13.55 4.09
C ASN A 320 11.21 -13.82 2.63
N LYS A 321 10.31 -14.76 2.37
CA LYS A 321 9.82 -15.07 1.02
C LYS A 321 9.03 -13.91 0.41
N LEU A 322 8.18 -13.23 1.20
CA LEU A 322 7.45 -12.04 0.72
C LEU A 322 8.42 -10.90 0.38
N LYS A 323 9.41 -10.64 1.24
CA LYS A 323 10.43 -9.60 1.00
C LYS A 323 11.22 -9.83 -0.28
N LEU A 324 11.41 -11.08 -0.71
CA LEU A 324 12.02 -11.39 -2.01
C LEU A 324 11.20 -10.87 -3.22
N ASN A 325 9.90 -10.67 -3.03
CA ASN A 325 8.98 -10.22 -4.08
C ASN A 325 8.41 -8.82 -3.82
N ASP A 326 8.79 -8.21 -2.71
CA ASP A 326 8.30 -6.91 -2.25
C ASP A 326 9.45 -6.13 -1.61
N ALA A 327 10.09 -5.29 -2.40
CA ALA A 327 11.26 -4.51 -1.97
C ALA A 327 10.91 -3.43 -0.91
N ALA A 328 9.64 -3.09 -0.77
CA ALA A 328 9.17 -2.08 0.19
C ALA A 328 8.93 -2.67 1.58
N LEU A 329 8.75 -3.99 1.69
CA LEU A 329 8.54 -4.67 2.96
C LEU A 329 9.84 -4.73 3.78
N ASN A 330 9.83 -4.07 4.94
CA ASN A 330 10.90 -4.16 5.93
C ASN A 330 10.37 -4.82 7.20
N PHE A 331 11.17 -5.65 7.82
CA PHE A 331 10.79 -6.24 9.10
C PHE A 331 12.03 -6.54 9.96
N GLU A 332 11.82 -6.48 11.27
CA GLU A 332 12.80 -6.81 12.29
C GLU A 332 12.15 -7.61 13.44
N PRO A 333 12.90 -8.45 14.16
CA PRO A 333 12.36 -9.18 15.29
C PRO A 333 11.82 -8.23 16.37
N GLU A 334 10.63 -8.52 16.88
CA GLU A 334 10.00 -7.81 18.00
C GLU A 334 9.56 -8.80 19.08
N THR A 335 9.65 -8.37 20.32
CA THR A 335 9.18 -9.15 21.47
C THR A 335 8.16 -8.35 22.26
N SER A 336 6.98 -8.91 22.46
CA SER A 336 5.92 -8.36 23.30
C SER A 336 5.76 -9.19 24.56
N THR A 337 5.59 -8.53 25.71
CA THR A 337 5.31 -9.22 26.97
C THR A 337 3.95 -9.92 26.95
N ALA A 338 3.00 -9.44 26.14
CA ALA A 338 1.66 -9.99 26.01
C ALA A 338 1.54 -11.07 24.94
N MET A 339 2.27 -10.93 23.80
CA MET A 339 2.10 -11.77 22.62
C MET A 339 3.31 -12.66 22.29
N GLY A 340 4.41 -12.52 23.04
CA GLY A 340 5.63 -13.29 22.82
C GLY A 340 6.49 -12.74 21.67
N PHE A 341 7.02 -13.63 20.83
CA PHE A 341 7.91 -13.29 19.73
C PHE A 341 7.13 -13.04 18.44
N GLY A 342 7.49 -11.97 17.73
CA GLY A 342 6.91 -11.58 16.46
C GLY A 342 7.88 -10.71 15.66
N PHE A 343 7.33 -9.93 14.74
CA PHE A 343 8.12 -9.02 13.89
C PHE A 343 7.48 -7.64 13.82
N ARG A 344 8.30 -6.62 13.95
CA ARG A 344 7.94 -5.24 13.61
C ARG A 344 8.10 -5.07 12.11
N CYS A 345 7.02 -4.77 11.41
CA CYS A 345 6.99 -4.64 9.95
C CYS A 345 6.70 -3.21 9.54
N GLY A 346 7.42 -2.74 8.52
CA GLY A 346 7.22 -1.44 7.90
C GLY A 346 6.59 -1.58 6.52
N PHE A 347 5.61 -0.71 6.21
CA PHE A 347 4.78 -0.72 5.02
C PHE A 347 4.70 0.66 4.37
N LEU A 348 4.40 0.73 3.09
CA LEU A 348 4.21 2.00 2.36
C LEU A 348 2.96 2.74 2.83
N GLY A 349 1.89 2.01 3.15
CA GLY A 349 0.63 2.53 3.62
C GLY A 349 -0.26 1.42 4.18
N LEU A 350 -1.54 1.75 4.46
CA LEU A 350 -2.49 0.80 5.04
C LEU A 350 -2.86 -0.34 4.09
N LEU A 351 -3.13 -0.02 2.83
CA LEU A 351 -3.49 -1.05 1.85
C LEU A 351 -2.34 -2.03 1.65
N HIS A 352 -1.10 -1.55 1.62
CA HIS A 352 0.08 -2.41 1.57
C HIS A 352 0.15 -3.32 2.80
N MET A 353 -0.10 -2.80 4.00
CA MET A 353 -0.14 -3.59 5.24
C MET A 353 -1.20 -4.70 5.17
N GLU A 354 -2.43 -4.36 4.76
CA GLU A 354 -3.53 -5.32 4.63
C GLU A 354 -3.22 -6.42 3.63
N ILE A 355 -2.64 -6.07 2.48
CA ILE A 355 -2.26 -7.03 1.44
C ILE A 355 -1.20 -8.01 1.95
N VAL A 356 -0.17 -7.51 2.63
CA VAL A 356 0.88 -8.36 3.20
C VAL A 356 0.30 -9.29 4.26
N GLN A 357 -0.57 -8.78 5.14
CA GLN A 357 -1.25 -9.59 6.14
C GLN A 357 -2.10 -10.69 5.50
N GLU A 358 -2.99 -10.35 4.56
CA GLU A 358 -3.83 -11.35 3.88
C GLU A 358 -3.01 -12.39 3.11
N ARG A 359 -1.89 -12.00 2.51
CA ARG A 359 -0.97 -12.93 1.85
C ARG A 359 -0.34 -13.89 2.84
N LEU A 360 0.11 -13.41 4.02
CA LEU A 360 0.65 -14.26 5.07
C LEU A 360 -0.40 -15.28 5.57
N GLU A 361 -1.64 -14.83 5.74
CA GLU A 361 -2.73 -15.69 6.18
C GLU A 361 -3.13 -16.72 5.11
N ARG A 362 -3.27 -16.32 3.83
CA ARG A 362 -3.78 -17.19 2.75
C ARG A 362 -2.71 -18.06 2.08
N GLU A 363 -1.54 -17.49 1.79
CA GLU A 363 -0.48 -18.20 1.06
C GLU A 363 0.36 -19.10 1.98
N TYR A 364 0.46 -18.75 3.28
CA TYR A 364 1.32 -19.45 4.25
C TYR A 364 0.57 -20.08 5.41
N ASP A 365 -0.77 -19.99 5.43
CA ASP A 365 -1.66 -20.57 6.45
C ASP A 365 -1.25 -20.15 7.88
N LEU A 366 -1.03 -18.84 8.07
CA LEU A 366 -0.63 -18.25 9.33
C LEU A 366 -1.80 -17.49 9.97
N ASP A 367 -2.09 -17.78 11.23
CA ASP A 367 -3.02 -16.98 12.03
C ASP A 367 -2.25 -15.87 12.73
N LEU A 368 -2.53 -14.61 12.40
CA LEU A 368 -1.76 -13.47 12.85
C LEU A 368 -2.55 -12.50 13.74
N ILE A 369 -1.85 -11.94 14.72
CA ILE A 369 -2.31 -10.80 15.51
C ILE A 369 -1.52 -9.57 15.06
N THR A 370 -2.22 -8.53 14.62
CA THR A 370 -1.62 -7.25 14.25
C THR A 370 -1.80 -6.23 15.36
N THR A 371 -0.74 -5.48 15.68
CA THR A 371 -0.85 -4.31 16.56
C THR A 371 -1.41 -3.12 15.82
N ALA A 372 -1.84 -2.08 16.56
CA ALA A 372 -2.26 -0.83 15.93
C ALA A 372 -1.14 -0.26 15.04
N PRO A 373 -1.47 0.22 13.82
CA PRO A 373 -0.49 0.87 12.97
C PRO A 373 0.02 2.14 13.64
N SER A 374 1.31 2.37 13.51
CA SER A 374 2.00 3.57 14.01
C SER A 374 2.84 4.18 12.90
N VAL A 375 3.21 5.43 13.09
CA VAL A 375 4.12 6.17 12.21
C VAL A 375 5.49 6.30 12.87
N VAL A 376 6.50 6.72 12.11
CA VAL A 376 7.81 7.04 12.68
C VAL A 376 7.78 8.42 13.33
N TYR A 377 8.08 8.49 14.61
CA TYR A 377 8.25 9.74 15.35
C TYR A 377 9.73 10.08 15.46
N GLN A 378 10.08 11.35 15.40
CA GLN A 378 11.43 11.82 15.69
C GLN A 378 11.44 12.40 17.12
N VAL A 379 12.30 11.84 17.96
CA VAL A 379 12.41 12.23 19.38
C VAL A 379 13.81 12.79 19.62
N THR A 380 13.89 14.07 19.98
CA THR A 380 15.15 14.68 20.40
C THR A 380 15.33 14.41 21.88
N THR A 381 16.42 13.73 22.23
CA THR A 381 16.79 13.42 23.62
C THR A 381 17.48 14.59 24.30
N THR A 382 17.65 14.51 25.63
CA THR A 382 18.42 15.49 26.42
C THR A 382 19.89 15.55 26.03
N ASP A 383 20.41 14.52 25.37
CA ASP A 383 21.79 14.44 24.88
C ASP A 383 21.90 14.98 23.42
N GLU A 384 20.84 15.66 22.93
CA GLU A 384 20.73 16.24 21.57
C GLU A 384 20.76 15.19 20.44
N GLU A 385 20.57 13.92 20.75
CA GLU A 385 20.42 12.87 19.74
C GLU A 385 18.98 12.83 19.23
N VAL A 386 18.81 12.65 17.92
CA VAL A 386 17.51 12.44 17.28
C VAL A 386 17.30 10.95 17.07
N LEU A 387 16.32 10.39 17.76
CA LEU A 387 15.93 8.99 17.65
C LEU A 387 14.68 8.87 16.77
N GLU A 388 14.70 7.95 15.84
CA GLU A 388 13.51 7.55 15.08
C GLU A 388 12.80 6.43 15.86
N ILE A 389 11.56 6.68 16.27
CA ILE A 389 10.74 5.78 17.09
C ILE A 389 9.50 5.39 16.30
N ASP A 390 9.40 4.16 15.92
CA ASP A 390 8.23 3.55 15.26
C ASP A 390 7.38 2.71 16.23
N ASN A 391 7.98 2.28 17.37
CA ASN A 391 7.33 1.49 18.41
C ASN A 391 7.07 2.34 19.67
N PRO A 392 5.81 2.50 20.12
CA PRO A 392 5.49 3.25 21.34
C PRO A 392 6.24 2.77 22.59
N SER A 393 6.60 1.48 22.66
CA SER A 393 7.33 0.93 23.81
C SER A 393 8.76 1.45 23.94
N GLN A 394 9.37 1.89 22.84
CA GLN A 394 10.72 2.43 22.80
C GLN A 394 10.78 3.94 23.11
N LEU A 395 9.63 4.59 23.29
CA LEU A 395 9.59 6.03 23.56
C LEU A 395 10.32 6.37 24.87
N PRO A 396 11.37 7.20 24.83
CA PRO A 396 12.10 7.62 26.05
C PRO A 396 11.17 8.29 27.06
N PRO A 397 11.41 8.11 28.37
CA PRO A 397 10.61 8.76 29.40
C PRO A 397 10.72 10.30 29.31
N PRO A 398 9.73 11.06 29.80
CA PRO A 398 9.67 12.52 29.65
C PRO A 398 10.92 13.26 30.08
N GLN A 399 11.65 12.74 31.10
CA GLN A 399 12.86 13.36 31.63
C GLN A 399 14.08 13.24 30.70
N LYS A 400 14.04 12.31 29.74
CA LYS A 400 15.14 12.05 28.80
C LYS A 400 14.87 12.56 27.38
N ARG A 401 13.81 13.34 27.19
CA ARG A 401 13.45 13.90 25.89
C ARG A 401 13.16 15.39 25.96
N ILE A 402 13.56 16.13 24.94
CA ILE A 402 13.31 17.56 24.79
C ILE A 402 12.00 17.77 24.03
N LYS A 403 11.86 17.12 22.85
CA LYS A 403 10.68 17.25 21.99
C LYS A 403 10.36 15.94 21.29
N ILE A 404 9.12 15.84 20.82
CA ILE A 404 8.64 14.78 19.93
C ILE A 404 8.06 15.44 18.68
N GLU A 405 8.49 14.97 17.52
CA GLU A 405 8.03 15.43 16.23
C GLU A 405 7.31 14.28 15.53
N GLU A 406 6.15 14.58 14.94
CA GLU A 406 5.37 13.63 14.16
C GLU A 406 5.40 14.00 12.67
N PRO A 407 5.29 13.00 11.75
CA PRO A 407 5.27 13.26 10.32
C PRO A 407 3.96 13.94 9.92
N TYR A 408 4.07 15.00 9.13
CA TYR A 408 2.96 15.74 8.52
C TYR A 408 2.89 15.49 7.04
N VAL A 409 1.68 15.40 6.54
CA VAL A 409 1.40 15.25 5.12
C VAL A 409 0.52 16.37 4.63
N LYS A 410 0.77 16.79 3.38
CA LYS A 410 -0.16 17.61 2.62
C LYS A 410 -1.16 16.68 1.95
N VAL A 411 -2.43 16.89 2.24
CA VAL A 411 -3.55 16.10 1.71
C VAL A 411 -4.33 16.97 0.75
N GLU A 412 -4.58 16.45 -0.44
CA GLU A 412 -5.46 17.04 -1.44
C GLU A 412 -6.69 16.14 -1.59
N ILE A 413 -7.87 16.67 -1.28
CA ILE A 413 -9.14 15.95 -1.33
C ILE A 413 -9.98 16.53 -2.45
N LEU A 414 -10.23 15.74 -3.48
CA LEU A 414 -11.12 16.10 -4.57
C LEU A 414 -12.54 15.62 -4.26
N THR A 415 -13.52 16.53 -4.29
CA THR A 415 -14.89 16.23 -3.88
C THR A 415 -15.92 17.09 -4.61
N PRO A 416 -17.17 16.61 -4.78
CA PRO A 416 -18.29 17.48 -5.13
C PRO A 416 -18.53 18.55 -4.06
N GLU A 417 -18.93 19.76 -4.48
CA GLU A 417 -19.16 20.93 -3.60
C GLU A 417 -20.10 20.60 -2.44
N THR A 418 -21.08 19.74 -2.66
CA THR A 418 -22.08 19.34 -1.65
C THR A 418 -21.48 18.68 -0.40
N TYR A 419 -20.29 18.11 -0.48
CA TYR A 419 -19.64 17.41 0.63
C TYR A 419 -18.52 18.22 1.28
N VAL A 420 -18.20 19.41 0.80
CA VAL A 420 -17.10 20.27 1.31
C VAL A 420 -17.21 20.47 2.82
N GLY A 421 -18.40 20.85 3.33
CA GLY A 421 -18.60 21.08 4.77
C GLY A 421 -18.31 19.84 5.62
N ALA A 422 -18.83 18.67 5.21
CA ALA A 422 -18.62 17.41 5.94
C ALA A 422 -17.13 16.97 5.96
N LEU A 423 -16.38 17.27 4.89
CA LEU A 423 -14.95 16.98 4.80
C LEU A 423 -14.10 17.98 5.57
N MET A 424 -14.48 19.24 5.60
CA MET A 424 -13.84 20.24 6.47
C MET A 424 -13.95 19.85 7.94
N ASP A 425 -15.14 19.42 8.38
CA ASP A 425 -15.36 18.92 9.75
C ASP A 425 -14.50 17.68 10.04
N LEU A 426 -14.41 16.76 9.08
CA LEU A 426 -13.54 15.58 9.19
C LEU A 426 -12.07 15.98 9.39
N CYS A 427 -11.53 16.81 8.50
CA CYS A 427 -10.14 17.27 8.58
C CYS A 427 -9.83 18.02 9.88
N GLN A 428 -10.74 18.91 10.34
CA GLN A 428 -10.58 19.64 11.60
C GLN A 428 -10.58 18.69 12.80
N SER A 429 -11.45 17.68 12.82
CA SER A 429 -11.49 16.67 13.90
C SER A 429 -10.20 15.85 13.96
N ARG A 430 -9.45 15.78 12.86
CA ARG A 430 -8.15 15.10 12.72
C ARG A 430 -6.94 16.03 12.83
N ARG A 431 -7.09 17.17 13.51
CA ARG A 431 -6.02 18.18 13.70
C ARG A 431 -5.50 18.77 12.38
N GLY A 432 -6.33 18.75 11.33
CA GLY A 432 -5.96 19.27 10.02
C GLY A 432 -5.93 20.79 9.99
N GLU A 433 -4.88 21.33 9.39
CA GLU A 433 -4.73 22.75 9.10
C GLU A 433 -5.18 23.03 7.67
N PHE A 434 -6.26 23.79 7.51
CA PHE A 434 -6.72 24.25 6.21
C PHE A 434 -5.67 25.14 5.54
N LYS A 435 -5.33 24.86 4.28
CA LYS A 435 -4.37 25.67 3.51
C LYS A 435 -5.00 26.36 2.33
N ASP A 436 -5.78 25.65 1.53
CA ASP A 436 -6.35 26.20 0.31
C ASP A 436 -7.61 25.44 -0.11
N MET A 437 -8.46 26.08 -0.91
CA MET A 437 -9.60 25.46 -1.56
C MET A 437 -9.66 25.94 -3.00
N ARG A 438 -9.60 25.00 -3.96
CA ARG A 438 -9.62 25.31 -5.38
C ARG A 438 -10.87 24.76 -6.02
N TYR A 439 -11.56 25.60 -6.74
CA TYR A 439 -12.68 25.19 -7.58
C TYR A 439 -12.13 24.86 -8.96
N PHE A 440 -12.20 23.59 -9.34
CA PHE A 440 -11.79 23.16 -10.68
C PHE A 440 -12.91 23.34 -11.69
N THR A 441 -14.12 22.95 -11.29
CA THR A 441 -15.34 23.13 -12.09
C THR A 441 -16.47 23.65 -11.19
N GLN A 442 -17.64 23.91 -11.76
CA GLN A 442 -18.82 24.29 -10.97
C GLN A 442 -19.29 23.20 -10.00
N THR A 443 -18.83 21.97 -10.18
CA THR A 443 -19.27 20.80 -9.40
C THR A 443 -18.14 20.13 -8.61
N ARG A 444 -16.87 20.43 -8.89
CA ARG A 444 -15.69 19.78 -8.29
C ARG A 444 -14.79 20.78 -7.58
N THR A 445 -14.45 20.47 -6.35
CA THR A 445 -13.59 21.28 -5.48
C THR A 445 -12.46 20.44 -4.92
N ALA A 446 -11.25 20.97 -4.89
CA ALA A 446 -10.14 20.41 -4.14
C ALA A 446 -9.97 21.14 -2.82
N LEU A 447 -9.93 20.39 -1.73
CA LEU A 447 -9.57 20.86 -0.40
C LEU A 447 -8.12 20.48 -0.10
N ILE A 448 -7.31 21.45 0.28
CA ILE A 448 -5.90 21.25 0.61
C ILE A 448 -5.71 21.46 2.11
N TYR A 449 -5.27 20.41 2.77
CA TYR A 449 -4.99 20.39 4.20
C TYR A 449 -3.58 19.89 4.48
N GLU A 450 -3.04 20.29 5.62
CA GLU A 450 -1.88 19.63 6.23
C GLU A 450 -2.35 18.88 7.47
N LEU A 451 -2.10 17.57 7.51
CA LEU A 451 -2.52 16.69 8.60
C LEU A 451 -1.35 15.88 9.14
N PRO A 452 -1.37 15.52 10.42
CA PRO A 452 -0.46 14.49 10.94
C PRO A 452 -0.76 13.15 10.28
N LEU A 453 0.27 12.44 9.81
CA LEU A 453 0.11 11.16 9.16
C LEU A 453 -0.59 10.13 10.07
N ALA A 454 -0.31 10.17 11.38
CA ALA A 454 -0.94 9.29 12.37
C ALA A 454 -2.48 9.39 12.42
N GLU A 455 -3.04 10.53 12.05
CA GLU A 455 -4.51 10.73 12.01
C GLU A 455 -5.15 10.20 10.72
N ILE A 456 -4.34 9.94 9.69
CA ILE A 456 -4.80 9.40 8.40
C ILE A 456 -4.77 7.88 8.41
N VAL A 457 -3.71 7.31 9.02
CA VAL A 457 -3.37 5.89 8.98
C VAL A 457 -4.42 4.99 9.67
N THR A 458 -5.38 5.53 10.40
CA THR A 458 -6.37 4.70 11.10
C THR A 458 -7.62 4.45 10.25
N ASP A 459 -8.52 5.42 10.18
CA ASP A 459 -9.84 5.28 9.57
C ASP A 459 -10.25 6.47 8.69
N PHE A 460 -9.32 7.38 8.43
CA PHE A 460 -9.62 8.63 7.71
C PHE A 460 -10.19 8.35 6.30
N PHE A 461 -9.62 7.40 5.58
CA PHE A 461 -10.08 7.03 4.23
C PHE A 461 -11.51 6.47 4.25
N ASP A 462 -11.82 5.61 5.20
CA ASP A 462 -13.16 5.04 5.37
C ASP A 462 -14.19 6.12 5.72
N GLN A 463 -13.84 7.04 6.62
CA GLN A 463 -14.66 8.19 6.98
C GLN A 463 -14.87 9.13 5.79
N LEU A 464 -13.83 9.37 5.00
CA LEU A 464 -13.90 10.18 3.78
C LEU A 464 -14.91 9.57 2.79
N LYS A 465 -14.75 8.29 2.47
CA LYS A 465 -15.66 7.57 1.56
C LYS A 465 -17.09 7.49 2.10
N SER A 466 -17.27 7.16 3.37
CA SER A 466 -18.59 7.06 4.00
C SER A 466 -19.35 8.39 4.00
N ARG A 467 -18.69 9.49 4.39
CA ARG A 467 -19.31 10.83 4.46
C ARG A 467 -19.66 11.40 3.09
N THR A 468 -19.00 10.93 2.04
CA THR A 468 -19.20 11.41 0.66
C THR A 468 -19.89 10.40 -0.24
N ARG A 469 -20.38 9.29 0.30
CA ARG A 469 -21.00 8.19 -0.46
C ARG A 469 -20.07 7.64 -1.56
N GLY A 470 -18.77 7.66 -1.32
CA GLY A 470 -17.75 7.22 -2.27
C GLY A 470 -17.28 8.28 -3.27
N TYR A 471 -17.87 9.47 -3.31
CA TYR A 471 -17.57 10.49 -4.32
C TYR A 471 -16.28 11.29 -4.07
N ALA A 472 -15.71 11.27 -2.86
CA ALA A 472 -14.44 11.93 -2.62
C ALA A 472 -13.27 10.99 -2.80
N SER A 473 -12.20 11.52 -3.37
CA SER A 473 -10.88 10.88 -3.41
C SER A 473 -9.83 11.76 -2.76
N MET A 474 -8.76 11.17 -2.30
CA MET A 474 -7.66 11.91 -1.70
C MET A 474 -6.30 11.38 -2.17
N GLU A 475 -5.34 12.29 -2.17
CA GLU A 475 -3.93 12.04 -2.34
C GLU A 475 -3.17 12.71 -1.20
N TYR A 476 -2.03 12.17 -0.79
CA TYR A 476 -1.21 12.79 0.24
C TYR A 476 0.29 12.64 -0.02
N HIS A 477 1.06 13.65 0.42
CA HIS A 477 2.53 13.66 0.30
C HIS A 477 3.16 14.09 1.61
N LEU A 478 4.23 13.42 2.01
CA LEU A 478 4.98 13.79 3.20
C LEU A 478 5.65 15.16 3.02
N ILE A 479 5.43 16.07 3.97
CA ILE A 479 5.99 17.43 3.97
C ILE A 479 7.03 17.68 5.06
N GLY A 480 7.32 16.67 5.90
CA GLY A 480 8.30 16.74 6.96
C GLY A 480 7.73 16.42 8.34
N TYR A 481 8.45 16.82 9.36
CA TYR A 481 8.12 16.57 10.76
C TYR A 481 7.80 17.87 11.48
N ARG A 482 6.87 17.81 12.45
CA ARG A 482 6.49 18.95 13.29
C ARG A 482 6.39 18.52 14.74
N GLU A 483 6.88 19.39 15.65
CA GLU A 483 6.73 19.21 17.09
C GLU A 483 5.28 19.33 17.51
N ASN A 484 4.82 18.38 18.36
CA ASN A 484 3.49 18.39 18.94
C ASN A 484 3.50 17.84 20.38
N GLU A 485 2.44 18.14 21.13
CA GLU A 485 2.25 17.63 22.50
C GLU A 485 1.79 16.16 22.48
N LEU A 486 2.71 15.27 22.16
CA LEU A 486 2.46 13.84 22.08
C LEU A 486 2.78 13.13 23.38
N VAL A 487 1.93 12.17 23.74
CA VAL A 487 2.07 11.37 24.95
C VAL A 487 1.90 9.89 24.62
N LYS A 488 2.63 9.05 25.38
CA LYS A 488 2.40 7.60 25.34
C LYS A 488 1.18 7.28 26.19
N LEU A 489 0.21 6.61 25.60
CA LEU A 489 -0.97 6.05 26.24
C LEU A 489 -0.73 4.56 26.47
N ASP A 490 -0.60 4.18 27.73
CA ASP A 490 -0.43 2.78 28.14
C ASP A 490 -1.77 2.18 28.54
N ILE A 491 -2.05 0.95 28.11
CA ILE A 491 -3.23 0.19 28.52
C ILE A 491 -2.80 -0.89 29.49
N MET A 492 -3.49 -0.94 30.65
CA MET A 492 -3.25 -1.93 31.69
C MET A 492 -4.48 -2.82 31.88
N VAL A 493 -4.27 -4.12 31.89
CA VAL A 493 -5.31 -5.13 32.18
C VAL A 493 -4.92 -5.85 33.47
N ASN A 494 -5.77 -5.84 34.46
CA ASN A 494 -5.51 -6.40 35.81
C ASN A 494 -4.29 -5.78 36.55
N GLY A 495 -3.80 -4.65 36.10
CA GLY A 495 -2.62 -3.98 36.63
C GLY A 495 -1.33 -4.24 35.83
N ASP A 496 -1.36 -5.15 34.88
CA ASP A 496 -0.25 -5.45 34.00
C ASP A 496 -0.38 -4.64 32.70
N GLY A 497 0.71 -4.01 32.24
CA GLY A 497 0.76 -3.26 31.00
C GLY A 497 0.68 -4.19 29.78
N VAL A 498 -0.16 -3.85 28.81
CA VAL A 498 -0.25 -4.54 27.54
C VAL A 498 0.43 -3.66 26.48
N ASP A 499 1.71 -3.92 26.24
CA ASP A 499 2.56 -3.15 25.35
C ASP A 499 2.05 -3.08 23.91
N ALA A 500 1.43 -4.16 23.43
CA ALA A 500 0.80 -4.24 22.11
C ALA A 500 -0.41 -3.30 21.92
N LEU A 501 -1.02 -2.82 23.00
CA LEU A 501 -2.11 -1.84 23.00
C LEU A 501 -1.61 -0.41 23.32
N ALA A 502 -0.32 -0.23 23.55
CA ALA A 502 0.25 1.09 23.77
C ALA A 502 0.29 1.88 22.47
N MET A 503 0.03 3.19 22.56
CA MET A 503 0.05 4.09 21.40
C MET A 503 0.58 5.46 21.75
N ILE A 504 1.09 6.18 20.75
CA ILE A 504 1.46 7.60 20.88
C ILE A 504 0.30 8.42 20.33
N VAL A 505 -0.25 9.31 21.17
CA VAL A 505 -1.42 10.13 20.83
C VAL A 505 -1.20 11.57 21.24
N HIS A 506 -1.93 12.49 20.60
CA HIS A 506 -1.94 13.88 21.05
C HIS A 506 -2.57 13.99 22.44
N ARG A 507 -1.99 14.84 23.31
CA ARG A 507 -2.42 14.98 24.71
C ARG A 507 -3.90 15.25 24.87
N ASP A 508 -4.46 16.14 24.04
CA ASP A 508 -5.88 16.52 24.11
C ASP A 508 -6.83 15.36 23.76
N LYS A 509 -6.38 14.44 22.91
CA LYS A 509 -7.18 13.26 22.50
C LYS A 509 -6.98 12.06 23.42
N ALA A 510 -5.93 12.06 24.24
CA ALA A 510 -5.54 10.90 25.05
C ALA A 510 -6.66 10.38 25.97
N TYR A 511 -7.45 11.28 26.57
CA TYR A 511 -8.57 10.90 27.43
C TYR A 511 -9.68 10.20 26.63
N ASN A 512 -10.10 10.77 25.51
CA ASN A 512 -11.18 10.22 24.69
C ASN A 512 -10.81 8.87 24.10
N VAL A 513 -9.59 8.77 23.55
CA VAL A 513 -9.03 7.51 23.00
C VAL A 513 -8.92 6.46 24.11
N GLY A 514 -8.34 6.81 25.26
CA GLY A 514 -8.16 5.90 26.39
C GLY A 514 -9.50 5.40 26.95
N ARG A 515 -10.51 6.26 26.99
CA ARG A 515 -11.85 5.91 27.44
C ARG A 515 -12.53 4.96 26.46
N ALA A 516 -12.57 5.31 25.17
CA ALA A 516 -13.18 4.48 24.15
C ALA A 516 -12.54 3.08 24.10
N LEU A 517 -11.20 3.03 24.21
CA LEU A 517 -10.47 1.77 24.22
C LEU A 517 -10.78 0.92 25.46
N THR A 518 -10.82 1.53 26.66
CA THR A 518 -11.16 0.79 27.88
C THR A 518 -12.61 0.30 27.89
N GLU A 519 -13.56 1.05 27.33
CA GLU A 519 -14.95 0.64 27.16
C GLU A 519 -15.05 -0.55 26.18
N LYS A 520 -14.38 -0.50 25.04
CA LYS A 520 -14.38 -1.58 24.05
C LYS A 520 -13.72 -2.85 24.56
N LEU A 521 -12.57 -2.74 25.22
CA LEU A 521 -11.89 -3.88 25.85
C LEU A 521 -12.75 -4.55 26.92
N LYS A 522 -13.55 -3.80 27.68
CA LYS A 522 -14.48 -4.34 28.66
C LYS A 522 -15.56 -5.22 28.01
N GLU A 523 -15.98 -4.92 26.80
CA GLU A 523 -16.96 -5.71 26.05
C GLU A 523 -16.35 -7.01 25.52
N LEU A 524 -15.12 -6.95 25.03
CA LEU A 524 -14.45 -8.04 24.32
C LEU A 524 -13.77 -9.05 25.26
N ILE A 525 -13.17 -8.57 26.36
CA ILE A 525 -12.49 -9.45 27.30
C ILE A 525 -13.53 -10.24 28.12
N PRO A 526 -13.46 -11.58 28.15
CA PRO A 526 -14.44 -12.39 28.85
C PRO A 526 -14.38 -12.21 30.38
N ARG A 527 -15.50 -12.48 31.05
CA ARG A 527 -15.59 -12.38 32.52
C ARG A 527 -14.76 -13.48 33.19
N HIS A 528 -13.93 -13.09 34.15
CA HIS A 528 -13.13 -13.96 34.99
C HIS A 528 -13.77 -14.22 36.36
N GLN A 529 -13.20 -15.15 37.14
CA GLN A 529 -13.64 -15.45 38.51
C GLN A 529 -13.39 -14.27 39.49
N PHE A 530 -12.61 -13.29 39.09
CA PHE A 530 -12.29 -12.05 39.83
C PHE A 530 -12.58 -10.81 39.01
N LYS A 531 -12.62 -9.64 39.67
CA LYS A 531 -12.82 -8.36 39.01
C LYS A 531 -11.54 -7.98 38.27
N VAL A 532 -11.64 -7.71 36.97
CA VAL A 532 -10.54 -7.26 36.11
C VAL A 532 -10.67 -5.77 35.88
N PRO A 533 -9.79 -4.92 36.41
CA PRO A 533 -9.69 -3.52 36.04
C PRO A 533 -9.00 -3.39 34.67
N ILE A 534 -9.52 -2.52 33.82
CA ILE A 534 -8.92 -2.09 32.55
C ILE A 534 -8.67 -0.60 32.70
N GLN A 535 -7.45 -0.16 32.48
CA GLN A 535 -7.04 1.22 32.75
C GLN A 535 -6.21 1.77 31.60
N ALA A 536 -6.45 3.02 31.26
CA ALA A 536 -5.61 3.78 30.36
C ALA A 536 -4.81 4.82 31.16
N ALA A 537 -3.51 4.90 30.94
CA ALA A 537 -2.63 5.75 31.72
C ALA A 537 -1.62 6.52 30.84
N ILE A 538 -1.24 7.70 31.29
CA ILE A 538 -0.11 8.46 30.76
C ILE A 538 0.98 8.45 31.84
N GLY A 539 2.03 7.65 31.66
CA GLY A 539 3.02 7.37 32.70
C GLY A 539 2.35 6.77 33.93
N ALA A 540 2.52 7.42 35.10
CA ALA A 540 1.92 6.96 36.35
C ALA A 540 0.45 7.40 36.56
N LYS A 541 -0.08 8.30 35.71
CA LYS A 541 -1.43 8.87 35.88
C LYS A 541 -2.46 8.09 35.09
N ILE A 542 -3.39 7.44 35.79
CA ILE A 542 -4.57 6.82 35.18
C ILE A 542 -5.53 7.92 34.73
N ILE A 543 -5.91 7.92 33.46
CA ILE A 543 -6.82 8.90 32.85
C ILE A 543 -8.21 8.32 32.58
N ALA A 544 -8.32 7.02 32.31
CA ALA A 544 -9.60 6.32 32.14
C ALA A 544 -9.52 4.96 32.83
N SER A 545 -10.64 4.47 33.37
CA SER A 545 -10.70 3.19 34.04
C SER A 545 -12.08 2.56 33.93
N GLU A 546 -12.09 1.34 33.42
CA GLU A 546 -13.25 0.47 33.37
C GLU A 546 -13.00 -0.81 34.13
N HIS A 547 -14.02 -1.63 34.34
CA HIS A 547 -13.83 -2.92 34.98
C HIS A 547 -14.79 -3.98 34.50
N ILE A 548 -14.30 -5.19 34.36
CA ILE A 548 -15.09 -6.37 34.08
C ILE A 548 -15.53 -6.99 35.43
N PRO A 549 -16.84 -7.15 35.66
CA PRO A 549 -17.32 -7.73 36.91
C PRO A 549 -16.97 -9.23 36.99
N ALA A 550 -16.61 -9.69 38.20
CA ALA A 550 -16.33 -11.10 38.44
C ALA A 550 -17.56 -11.99 38.21
N LEU A 551 -17.33 -13.18 37.66
CA LEU A 551 -18.36 -14.23 37.67
C LEU A 551 -18.75 -14.52 39.14
N ARG A 552 -20.03 -14.41 39.43
CA ARG A 552 -20.57 -14.68 40.78
C ARG A 552 -21.32 -16.03 40.79
N LYS A 553 -20.89 -16.92 41.62
CA LYS A 553 -21.70 -18.08 41.99
C LYS A 553 -22.67 -17.62 43.10
N ASP A 554 -23.95 -17.89 42.97
CA ASP A 554 -24.91 -17.60 44.04
C ASP A 554 -24.66 -18.56 45.22
N VAL A 555 -23.81 -18.08 46.13
CA VAL A 555 -23.47 -18.85 47.35
C VAL A 555 -24.61 -18.82 48.38
N LEU A 556 -25.63 -17.97 48.17
CA LEU A 556 -26.77 -17.81 49.05
C LEU A 556 -27.97 -18.66 48.60
N ALA A 557 -27.97 -19.23 47.41
CA ALA A 557 -29.07 -20.03 46.84
C ALA A 557 -29.52 -21.19 47.75
N LYS A 558 -28.59 -21.74 48.54
CA LYS A 558 -28.86 -22.84 49.50
C LYS A 558 -29.10 -22.34 50.94
N CYS A 559 -29.18 -21.03 51.18
CA CYS A 559 -29.42 -20.46 52.50
C CYS A 559 -30.93 -20.24 52.72
N TYR A 560 -31.65 -21.28 53.12
CA TYR A 560 -33.03 -21.16 53.58
C TYR A 560 -33.05 -20.54 54.99
N GLY A 561 -33.79 -19.41 55.18
CA GLY A 561 -33.96 -18.77 56.46
C GLY A 561 -33.14 -17.49 56.67
N GLY A 562 -33.51 -16.71 57.67
CA GLY A 562 -33.06 -15.32 57.91
C GLY A 562 -31.69 -15.16 58.60
N ASP A 563 -30.80 -16.17 58.59
CA ASP A 563 -29.47 -16.05 59.22
C ASP A 563 -28.57 -15.12 58.44
N ILE A 564 -28.63 -13.83 58.82
CA ILE A 564 -27.86 -12.73 58.24
C ILE A 564 -26.36 -12.94 58.45
N THR A 565 -25.96 -13.49 59.61
CA THR A 565 -24.54 -13.70 59.95
C THR A 565 -23.89 -14.75 59.05
N ARG A 566 -24.59 -15.83 58.78
CA ARG A 566 -24.12 -16.90 57.89
C ARG A 566 -24.02 -16.41 56.44
N LYS A 567 -25.01 -15.63 55.96
CA LYS A 567 -24.98 -14.99 54.63
C LYS A 567 -23.78 -14.08 54.51
N LYS A 568 -23.49 -13.23 55.52
CA LYS A 568 -22.36 -12.32 55.53
C LYS A 568 -21.02 -13.06 55.50
N LYS A 569 -20.84 -14.10 56.32
CA LYS A 569 -19.64 -14.96 56.32
C LYS A 569 -19.40 -15.65 54.99
N LEU A 570 -20.44 -16.14 54.32
CA LEU A 570 -20.29 -16.77 52.99
C LEU A 570 -19.87 -15.76 51.91
N LEU A 571 -20.42 -14.57 51.93
CA LEU A 571 -20.03 -13.47 51.02
C LEU A 571 -18.59 -13.00 51.29
N GLU A 572 -18.17 -12.87 52.56
CA GLU A 572 -16.80 -12.54 52.93
C GLU A 572 -15.81 -13.60 52.49
N LYS A 573 -16.14 -14.89 52.68
CA LYS A 573 -15.33 -16.01 52.20
C LYS A 573 -15.17 -16.02 50.70
N GLN A 574 -16.26 -15.74 49.97
CA GLN A 574 -16.22 -15.57 48.52
C GLN A 574 -15.35 -14.38 48.10
N ALA A 575 -15.47 -13.24 48.76
CA ALA A 575 -14.66 -12.05 48.49
C ALA A 575 -13.16 -12.31 48.73
N LYS A 576 -12.81 -12.95 49.86
CA LYS A 576 -11.41 -13.34 50.15
C LYS A 576 -10.88 -14.34 49.12
N GLY A 577 -11.67 -15.34 48.72
CA GLY A 577 -11.30 -16.28 47.64
C GLY A 577 -11.00 -15.59 46.33
N LYS A 578 -11.86 -14.65 45.89
CA LYS A 578 -11.68 -13.87 44.67
C LYS A 578 -10.44 -12.95 44.73
N LYS A 579 -10.17 -12.35 45.90
CA LYS A 579 -8.95 -11.53 46.08
C LYS A 579 -7.68 -12.38 45.95
N ARG A 580 -7.70 -13.62 46.44
CA ARG A 580 -6.59 -14.58 46.30
C ARG A 580 -6.43 -15.06 44.86
N MET A 581 -7.53 -15.33 44.15
CA MET A 581 -7.49 -15.69 42.72
C MET A 581 -6.94 -14.56 41.86
N LYS A 582 -7.28 -13.30 42.17
CA LYS A 582 -6.76 -12.13 41.47
C LYS A 582 -5.23 -12.00 41.57
N SER A 583 -4.62 -12.39 42.70
CA SER A 583 -3.15 -12.29 42.90
C SER A 583 -2.36 -13.40 42.19
N ILE A 584 -3.02 -14.40 41.61
CA ILE A 584 -2.39 -15.55 40.95
C ILE A 584 -2.83 -15.69 39.48
N GLY A 585 -4.02 -15.16 39.15
CA GLY A 585 -4.61 -15.32 37.82
C GLY A 585 -4.09 -14.34 36.80
N THR A 586 -3.63 -14.83 35.67
CA THR A 586 -3.41 -14.06 34.43
C THR A 586 -4.74 -13.84 33.73
N VAL A 587 -4.85 -12.76 32.96
CA VAL A 587 -6.01 -12.44 32.14
C VAL A 587 -5.59 -12.59 30.70
N ASP A 588 -6.21 -13.53 30.00
CA ASP A 588 -6.01 -13.70 28.58
C ASP A 588 -6.77 -12.60 27.83
N VAL A 589 -6.08 -11.88 26.97
CA VAL A 589 -6.65 -10.85 26.10
C VAL A 589 -6.93 -11.51 24.75
N PRO A 590 -8.21 -11.61 24.32
CA PRO A 590 -8.54 -12.26 23.05
C PRO A 590 -8.05 -11.44 21.85
N GLN A 591 -7.86 -12.10 20.71
CA GLN A 591 -7.39 -11.48 19.46
C GLN A 591 -8.27 -10.30 19.01
N GLU A 592 -9.58 -10.42 19.17
CA GLU A 592 -10.54 -9.38 18.83
C GLU A 592 -10.31 -8.08 19.61
N ALA A 593 -9.70 -8.17 20.79
CA ALA A 593 -9.35 -6.98 21.59
C ALA A 593 -8.23 -6.16 20.96
N PHE A 594 -7.27 -6.78 20.28
CA PHE A 594 -6.22 -6.09 19.54
C PHE A 594 -6.77 -5.47 18.25
N MET A 595 -7.66 -6.18 17.56
CA MET A 595 -8.36 -5.67 16.37
C MET A 595 -9.31 -4.51 16.68
N ALA A 596 -9.83 -4.44 17.92
CA ALA A 596 -10.73 -3.35 18.34
C ALA A 596 -10.03 -1.98 18.35
N VAL A 597 -8.72 -1.95 18.58
CA VAL A 597 -7.91 -0.71 18.51
C VAL A 597 -7.95 -0.11 17.11
N LEU A 598 -7.94 -0.96 16.07
CA LEU A 598 -8.03 -0.55 14.68
C LEU A 598 -9.40 0.04 14.31
N ARG A 599 -10.45 -0.34 15.05
CA ARG A 599 -11.86 0.01 14.77
C ARG A 599 -12.46 1.05 15.73
N LEU A 600 -11.67 1.59 16.66
CA LEU A 600 -12.18 2.54 17.67
C LEU A 600 -12.85 3.79 17.09
N ASN A 601 -12.53 4.14 15.85
CA ASN A 601 -13.01 5.36 15.20
C ASN A 601 -14.23 5.14 14.30
N ASN A 602 -14.70 3.90 14.12
CA ASN A 602 -15.85 3.60 13.25
C ASN A 602 -17.20 3.75 13.93
N GLU A 603 -17.26 3.95 15.26
CA GLU A 603 -18.50 3.98 16.05
C GLU A 603 -18.79 5.33 16.75
N SER A 604 -18.02 6.40 16.47
CA SER A 604 -18.24 7.74 17.08
C SER A 604 -18.84 8.76 16.12
#